data_71b02121fa96f6102be9216e0f9fa89a
#
_entry.id   71b02121fa96f6102be9216e0f9fa89a
#
_cell.length_a   1.000
_cell.length_b   1.000
_cell.length_c   1.000
_cell.angle_alpha   90.00
_cell.angle_beta   90.00
_cell.angle_gamma   90.00
#
_symmetry.space_group_name_H-M   'P 1'
#
loop_
_entity.id
_entity.type
_entity.pdbx_description
1 polymer ?
#
loop_
_entity_poly.entity_id
_entity_poly.type
_entity_poly.pdbx_seq_one_letter_code
_entity_poly.pdbx_strand_id
1 'polypeptide(L)'
;YRKSPIGLSEYGAEGMPNLHSSHPKRFDNTEEYQAIYHEKMLKSINKRPYIWATHVWNMFDFGSDGRNQGGEKGINHKGLVTFDRKTKKDAFYAYKAYWSEDPFVHICSKRYINRTDKKATIKVYSNLNEVTLYVNGKKVETLKGDKIFRFKIKLEEENNIRVVSGANEDTALMRRVKEKDQSYIVPKGGNNMSWQK
;
A
#
# COMPACT_ATOMS: atom_id res chain seq x y z
N TYR A 1 19.27 25.76 -7.29
CA TYR A 1 18.74 24.44 -7.72
C TYR A 1 17.37 24.51 -8.43
N ARG A 2 16.63 25.63 -8.38
CA ARG A 2 15.30 25.76 -9.02
C ARG A 2 15.34 25.95 -10.56
N LYS A 3 16.50 26.09 -11.16
CA LYS A 3 16.68 26.39 -12.58
C LYS A 3 17.19 25.19 -13.40
N SER A 4 17.59 24.09 -12.75
CA SER A 4 18.10 22.91 -13.45
C SER A 4 17.13 21.74 -13.37
N PRO A 5 16.90 21.00 -14.45
CA PRO A 5 16.14 19.77 -14.40
C PRO A 5 16.85 18.73 -13.53
N ILE A 6 16.08 18.02 -12.73
CA ILE A 6 16.58 17.00 -11.78
C ILE A 6 15.98 15.65 -12.12
N GLY A 7 16.79 14.60 -12.16
CA GLY A 7 16.36 13.22 -12.19
C GLY A 7 16.53 12.56 -10.82
N LEU A 8 15.60 11.71 -10.43
CA LEU A 8 15.75 10.82 -9.28
C LEU A 8 16.18 9.46 -9.79
N SER A 9 17.43 9.08 -9.52
CA SER A 9 18.01 7.82 -9.99
C SER A 9 17.31 6.60 -9.39
N GLU A 10 16.92 6.70 -8.11
CA GLU A 10 16.14 5.66 -7.45
C GLU A 10 15.49 6.16 -6.15
N TYR A 11 14.36 5.56 -5.78
CA TYR A 11 13.71 5.74 -4.48
C TYR A 11 12.76 4.57 -4.19
N GLY A 12 12.62 4.17 -2.94
CA GLY A 12 11.75 3.07 -2.54
C GLY A 12 11.77 2.81 -1.04
N ALA A 13 10.81 2.05 -0.58
CA ALA A 13 10.69 1.57 0.79
C ALA A 13 10.37 0.08 0.82
N GLU A 14 10.84 -0.60 1.86
CA GLU A 14 10.50 -1.99 2.12
C GLU A 14 8.99 -2.12 2.38
N GLY A 15 8.40 -3.23 1.92
CA GLY A 15 7.03 -3.59 2.22
C GLY A 15 6.81 -5.07 1.98
N MET A 16 6.42 -5.80 3.03
CA MET A 16 6.12 -7.22 2.96
C MET A 16 4.60 -7.40 3.00
N PRO A 17 4.01 -8.19 2.08
CA PRO A 17 2.56 -8.31 1.96
C PRO A 17 1.90 -9.10 3.11
N ASN A 18 2.69 -9.69 4.00
CA ASN A 18 2.26 -10.38 5.21
C ASN A 18 2.41 -9.54 6.49
N LEU A 19 3.12 -8.42 6.44
CA LEU A 19 3.28 -7.54 7.61
C LEU A 19 2.32 -6.36 7.53
N HIS A 20 1.57 -6.14 8.61
CA HIS A 20 0.49 -5.17 8.62
C HIS A 20 0.41 -4.35 9.91
N SER A 21 -0.04 -3.09 9.79
CA SER A 21 -0.30 -2.21 10.92
C SER A 21 -1.36 -1.18 10.59
N SER A 22 -2.28 -0.91 11.53
CA SER A 22 -3.17 0.25 11.47
C SER A 22 -2.46 1.58 11.74
N HIS A 23 -1.23 1.51 12.31
CA HIS A 23 -0.38 2.66 12.62
C HIS A 23 1.04 2.43 12.07
N PRO A 24 1.19 2.39 10.73
CA PRO A 24 2.46 2.05 10.11
C PRO A 24 3.55 3.07 10.43
N LYS A 25 4.76 2.57 10.68
CA LYS A 25 5.93 3.37 11.07
C LYS A 25 7.11 3.07 10.15
N ARG A 26 8.03 4.02 10.06
CA ARG A 26 9.30 3.79 9.38
C ARG A 26 10.01 2.54 9.95
N PHE A 27 10.47 1.67 9.07
CA PHE A 27 11.16 0.40 9.37
C PHE A 27 10.28 -0.72 9.98
N ASP A 28 8.97 -0.61 9.93
CA ASP A 28 8.10 -1.72 10.34
C ASP A 28 7.87 -2.76 9.23
N ASN A 29 8.39 -2.49 8.04
CA ASN A 29 8.31 -3.31 6.83
C ASN A 29 6.88 -3.66 6.40
N THR A 30 5.88 -2.96 6.93
CA THR A 30 4.49 -3.21 6.58
C THR A 30 4.16 -2.74 5.17
N GLU A 31 3.24 -3.43 4.53
CA GLU A 31 2.72 -3.04 3.22
C GLU A 31 2.09 -1.63 3.27
N GLU A 32 1.43 -1.30 4.38
CA GLU A 32 0.83 0.02 4.60
C GLU A 32 1.88 1.13 4.64
N TYR A 33 3.05 0.89 5.27
CA TYR A 33 4.12 1.87 5.28
C TYR A 33 4.70 2.10 3.89
N GLN A 34 4.95 1.04 3.13
CA GLN A 34 5.41 1.14 1.75
C GLN A 34 4.44 1.97 0.91
N ALA A 35 3.13 1.70 1.00
CA ALA A 35 2.11 2.44 0.29
C ALA A 35 2.12 3.93 0.64
N ILE A 36 2.19 4.28 1.93
CA ILE A 36 2.26 5.68 2.39
C ILE A 36 3.54 6.40 1.89
N TYR A 37 4.66 5.70 1.88
CA TYR A 37 5.92 6.25 1.36
C TYR A 37 5.77 6.63 -0.12
N HIS A 38 5.27 5.71 -0.94
CA HIS A 38 5.09 5.94 -2.37
C HIS A 38 4.02 6.98 -2.68
N GLU A 39 2.91 7.05 -1.92
CA GLU A 39 1.92 8.13 -2.02
C GLU A 39 2.56 9.51 -1.83
N LYS A 40 3.41 9.65 -0.80
CA LYS A 40 4.12 10.90 -0.51
C LYS A 40 5.10 11.26 -1.62
N MET A 41 5.82 10.27 -2.16
CA MET A 41 6.75 10.47 -3.27
C MET A 41 6.02 10.91 -4.53
N LEU A 42 4.97 10.21 -4.95
CA LEU A 42 4.13 10.57 -6.10
C LEU A 42 3.59 11.99 -5.99
N LYS A 43 3.00 12.33 -4.84
CA LYS A 43 2.51 13.68 -4.57
C LYS A 43 3.61 14.75 -4.60
N SER A 44 4.81 14.40 -4.12
CA SER A 44 5.97 15.30 -4.12
C SER A 44 6.52 15.53 -5.52
N ILE A 45 6.64 14.46 -6.31
CA ILE A 45 7.14 14.48 -7.69
C ILE A 45 6.18 15.30 -8.59
N ASN A 46 4.89 15.00 -8.54
CA ASN A 46 3.88 15.67 -9.38
C ASN A 46 3.76 17.18 -9.12
N LYS A 47 4.20 17.66 -7.95
CA LYS A 47 4.25 19.09 -7.64
C LYS A 47 5.50 19.80 -8.18
N ARG A 48 6.44 19.09 -8.80
CA ARG A 48 7.76 19.59 -9.18
C ARG A 48 8.05 19.35 -10.66
N PRO A 49 7.59 20.24 -11.56
CA PRO A 49 7.72 20.05 -13.00
C PRO A 49 9.19 20.03 -13.49
N TYR A 50 10.13 20.47 -12.64
CA TYR A 50 11.55 20.38 -12.91
C TYR A 50 12.16 18.99 -12.67
N ILE A 51 11.41 18.05 -12.09
CA ILE A 51 11.79 16.64 -12.03
C ILE A 51 11.39 15.98 -13.35
N TRP A 52 12.37 15.71 -14.20
CA TRP A 52 12.15 15.21 -15.56
C TRP A 52 12.12 13.68 -15.64
N ALA A 53 12.73 12.98 -14.68
CA ALA A 53 12.73 11.52 -14.62
C ALA A 53 12.76 11.03 -13.17
N THR A 54 12.11 9.88 -12.95
CA THR A 54 12.12 9.20 -11.65
C THR A 54 12.11 7.69 -11.86
N HIS A 55 12.89 6.96 -11.06
CA HIS A 55 12.96 5.51 -11.12
C HIS A 55 12.63 4.91 -9.76
N VAL A 56 11.56 4.14 -9.71
CA VAL A 56 11.15 3.42 -8.50
C VAL A 56 12.12 2.26 -8.26
N TRP A 57 12.63 2.14 -7.06
CA TRP A 57 13.39 0.99 -6.62
C TRP A 57 12.54 0.16 -5.66
N ASN A 58 11.93 -0.92 -6.15
CA ASN A 58 12.09 -1.55 -7.44
C ASN A 58 10.73 -2.04 -7.97
N MET A 59 10.67 -2.50 -9.20
CA MET A 59 9.45 -3.13 -9.72
C MET A 59 9.17 -4.45 -9.02
N PHE A 60 10.20 -5.26 -8.78
CA PHE A 60 10.09 -6.57 -8.15
C PHE A 60 10.96 -6.68 -6.91
N ASP A 61 10.52 -7.48 -5.93
CA ASP A 61 11.43 -7.99 -4.92
C ASP A 61 12.51 -8.84 -5.57
N PHE A 62 13.72 -8.83 -5.05
CA PHE A 62 14.86 -9.52 -5.67
C PHE A 62 15.84 -10.07 -4.63
N GLY A 63 16.63 -11.07 -5.05
CA GLY A 63 17.67 -11.66 -4.22
C GLY A 63 18.73 -10.64 -3.82
N SER A 64 19.07 -10.59 -2.53
CA SER A 64 20.09 -9.71 -1.97
C SER A 64 20.68 -10.32 -0.70
N ASP A 65 21.85 -10.92 -0.82
CA ASP A 65 22.48 -11.76 0.21
C ASP A 65 22.60 -11.06 1.58
N GLY A 66 23.02 -9.81 1.61
CA GLY A 66 23.16 -9.04 2.85
C GLY A 66 21.86 -8.57 3.50
N ARG A 67 20.69 -8.98 3.00
CA ARG A 67 19.38 -8.49 3.51
C ARG A 67 18.75 -9.48 4.49
N ASN A 68 18.08 -8.93 5.51
CA ASN A 68 17.31 -9.69 6.50
C ASN A 68 16.16 -8.84 7.04
N GLN A 69 15.42 -8.17 6.17
CA GLN A 69 14.29 -7.33 6.57
C GLN A 69 13.06 -8.20 6.87
N GLY A 70 12.30 -7.79 7.89
CA GLY A 70 11.06 -8.46 8.25
C GLY A 70 11.23 -9.92 8.68
N GLY A 71 12.46 -10.37 8.93
CA GLY A 71 12.76 -11.77 9.28
C GLY A 71 12.96 -12.70 8.09
N GLU A 72 12.94 -12.20 6.88
CA GLU A 72 13.20 -12.96 5.64
C GLU A 72 14.60 -12.63 5.11
N LYS A 73 15.49 -13.65 5.09
CA LYS A 73 16.88 -13.50 4.67
C LYS A 73 17.01 -13.57 3.15
N GLY A 74 17.98 -12.82 2.61
CA GLY A 74 18.40 -12.91 1.23
C GLY A 74 17.47 -12.26 0.22
N ILE A 75 16.47 -11.47 0.67
CA ILE A 75 15.53 -10.76 -0.21
C ILE A 75 15.46 -9.27 0.12
N ASN A 76 15.50 -8.46 -0.92
CA ASN A 76 15.16 -7.03 -0.85
C ASN A 76 13.68 -6.86 -1.15
N HIS A 77 12.89 -6.35 -0.19
CA HIS A 77 11.44 -6.21 -0.27
C HIS A 77 10.97 -4.82 -0.75
N LYS A 78 11.81 -4.06 -1.44
CA LYS A 78 11.42 -2.76 -2.02
C LYS A 78 10.60 -2.86 -3.30
N GLY A 79 10.41 -4.07 -3.82
CA GLY A 79 9.57 -4.31 -4.99
C GLY A 79 8.13 -3.85 -4.80
N LEU A 80 7.53 -3.36 -5.88
CA LEU A 80 6.08 -3.12 -5.96
C LEU A 80 5.32 -4.45 -6.15
N VAL A 81 6.02 -5.48 -6.58
CA VAL A 81 5.53 -6.85 -6.81
C VAL A 81 6.47 -7.82 -6.09
N THR A 82 5.91 -8.88 -5.53
CA THR A 82 6.68 -9.89 -4.78
C THR A 82 7.73 -10.61 -5.64
N PHE A 83 8.68 -11.27 -4.97
CA PHE A 83 9.78 -12.03 -5.60
C PHE A 83 9.27 -13.08 -6.60
N ASP A 84 8.21 -13.79 -6.27
CA ASP A 84 7.57 -14.81 -7.11
C ASP A 84 6.70 -14.23 -8.25
N ARG A 85 6.60 -12.90 -8.37
CA ARG A 85 5.81 -12.16 -9.37
C ARG A 85 4.29 -12.31 -9.24
N LYS A 86 3.78 -12.97 -8.21
CA LYS A 86 2.35 -13.29 -8.08
C LYS A 86 1.54 -12.19 -7.41
N THR A 87 2.14 -11.47 -6.45
CA THR A 87 1.41 -10.45 -5.66
C THR A 87 1.85 -9.04 -6.02
N LYS A 88 0.93 -8.26 -6.55
CA LYS A 88 1.07 -6.80 -6.64
C LYS A 88 0.75 -6.20 -5.28
N LYS A 89 1.68 -5.47 -4.69
CA LYS A 89 1.49 -4.78 -3.40
C LYS A 89 0.67 -3.50 -3.58
N ASP A 90 0.14 -2.94 -2.50
CA ASP A 90 -0.67 -1.72 -2.57
C ASP A 90 0.06 -0.56 -3.28
N ALA A 91 1.36 -0.42 -3.06
CA ALA A 91 2.17 0.60 -3.72
C ALA A 91 2.16 0.49 -5.26
N PHE A 92 2.04 -0.72 -5.84
CA PHE A 92 1.85 -0.90 -7.29
C PHE A 92 0.59 -0.18 -7.78
N TYR A 93 -0.50 -0.31 -7.05
CA TYR A 93 -1.79 0.31 -7.42
C TYR A 93 -1.79 1.83 -7.20
N ALA A 94 -0.95 2.34 -6.28
CA ALA A 94 -0.72 3.78 -6.19
C ALA A 94 -0.15 4.32 -7.51
N TYR A 95 0.88 3.67 -8.07
CA TYR A 95 1.44 4.07 -9.37
C TYR A 95 0.43 3.86 -10.51
N LYS A 96 -0.31 2.75 -10.52
CA LYS A 96 -1.37 2.53 -11.51
C LYS A 96 -2.39 3.67 -11.49
N ALA A 97 -2.76 4.18 -10.32
CA ALA A 97 -3.70 5.30 -10.22
C ALA A 97 -3.18 6.59 -10.85
N TYR A 98 -1.86 6.83 -10.80
CA TYR A 98 -1.25 8.04 -11.34
C TYR A 98 -0.85 7.94 -12.82
N TRP A 99 -0.51 6.74 -13.30
CA TRP A 99 0.19 6.58 -14.58
C TRP A 99 -0.57 5.75 -15.62
N SER A 100 -1.62 5.01 -15.22
CA SER A 100 -2.40 4.21 -16.16
C SER A 100 -3.70 4.90 -16.53
N GLU A 101 -4.08 4.75 -17.80
CA GLU A 101 -5.39 5.16 -18.34
C GLU A 101 -6.43 4.04 -18.21
N ASP A 102 -5.99 2.77 -18.00
CA ASP A 102 -6.91 1.65 -17.80
C ASP A 102 -7.75 1.86 -16.54
N PRO A 103 -9.09 1.94 -16.65
CA PRO A 103 -9.97 2.16 -15.51
C PRO A 103 -9.83 1.03 -14.48
N PHE A 104 -9.71 1.38 -13.21
CA PHE A 104 -9.66 0.39 -12.13
C PHE A 104 -10.08 0.99 -10.79
N VAL A 105 -10.35 0.10 -9.84
CA VAL A 105 -10.49 0.41 -8.42
C VAL A 105 -9.76 -0.67 -7.61
N HIS A 106 -9.08 -0.30 -6.53
CA HIS A 106 -8.33 -1.21 -5.66
C HIS A 106 -8.46 -0.82 -4.20
N ILE A 107 -8.92 -1.76 -3.36
CA ILE A 107 -8.93 -1.60 -1.90
C ILE A 107 -7.53 -1.90 -1.37
N CYS A 108 -6.94 -0.93 -0.66
CA CYS A 108 -5.67 -1.14 0.02
C CYS A 108 -5.83 -1.99 1.29
N SER A 109 -4.72 -2.60 1.71
CA SER A 109 -4.66 -3.41 2.94
C SER A 109 -5.64 -4.58 2.96
N LYS A 110 -5.91 -5.20 1.81
CA LYS A 110 -6.81 -6.36 1.71
C LYS A 110 -6.28 -7.58 2.47
N ARG A 111 -4.97 -7.71 2.56
CA ARG A 111 -4.30 -8.81 3.29
C ARG A 111 -4.30 -8.62 4.81
N TYR A 112 -4.53 -7.40 5.28
CA TYR A 112 -4.74 -7.09 6.69
C TYR A 112 -6.18 -7.40 7.10
N ILE A 113 -6.51 -8.69 7.21
CA ILE A 113 -7.86 -9.17 7.49
C ILE A 113 -8.23 -8.96 8.96
N ASN A 114 -7.41 -9.47 9.90
CA ASN A 114 -7.67 -9.48 11.34
C ASN A 114 -7.20 -8.18 11.98
N ARG A 115 -8.13 -7.37 12.50
CA ARG A 115 -7.86 -6.06 13.10
C ARG A 115 -8.42 -5.96 14.49
N THR A 116 -7.68 -5.35 15.41
CA THR A 116 -8.16 -5.10 16.78
C THR A 116 -8.87 -3.76 16.95
N ASP A 117 -8.76 -2.89 15.97
CA ASP A 117 -9.36 -1.55 16.01
C ASP A 117 -10.89 -1.59 15.91
N LYS A 118 -11.57 -0.69 16.63
CA LYS A 118 -13.04 -0.52 16.54
C LYS A 118 -13.48 0.23 15.28
N LYS A 119 -12.56 0.97 14.65
CA LYS A 119 -12.79 1.76 13.44
C LYS A 119 -11.65 1.52 12.45
N ALA A 120 -11.96 1.59 11.18
CA ALA A 120 -10.95 1.51 10.13
C ALA A 120 -11.13 2.62 9.09
N THR A 121 -10.03 2.99 8.45
CA THR A 121 -10.05 3.77 7.22
C THR A 121 -9.87 2.80 6.05
N ILE A 122 -10.89 2.70 5.21
CA ILE A 122 -10.82 1.98 3.95
C ILE A 122 -10.18 2.93 2.94
N LYS A 123 -8.94 2.65 2.59
CA LYS A 123 -8.21 3.39 1.57
C LYS A 123 -8.38 2.69 0.23
N VAL A 124 -8.67 3.46 -0.81
CA VAL A 124 -8.91 2.95 -2.15
C VAL A 124 -8.08 3.75 -3.15
N TYR A 125 -7.42 3.05 -4.07
CA TYR A 125 -6.80 3.65 -5.23
C TYR A 125 -7.70 3.48 -6.46
N SER A 126 -7.84 4.53 -7.23
CA SER A 126 -8.55 4.52 -8.52
C SER A 126 -8.05 5.65 -9.39
N ASN A 127 -8.06 5.49 -10.70
CA ASN A 127 -7.87 6.57 -11.68
C ASN A 127 -9.20 7.16 -12.17
N LEU A 128 -10.32 6.69 -11.60
CA LEU A 128 -11.65 7.26 -11.81
C LEU A 128 -11.96 8.31 -10.74
N ASN A 129 -12.87 9.23 -11.00
CA ASN A 129 -13.14 10.40 -10.17
C ASN A 129 -14.22 10.19 -9.09
N GLU A 130 -14.82 9.01 -9.03
CA GLU A 130 -15.85 8.67 -8.05
C GLU A 130 -15.73 7.24 -7.60
N VAL A 131 -15.85 6.98 -6.30
CA VAL A 131 -15.85 5.65 -5.70
C VAL A 131 -16.98 5.54 -4.70
N THR A 132 -17.77 4.46 -4.79
CA THR A 132 -18.82 4.11 -3.82
C THR A 132 -18.38 2.93 -2.97
N LEU A 133 -18.51 3.07 -1.66
CA LEU A 133 -18.25 2.02 -0.66
C LEU A 133 -19.54 1.33 -0.23
N TYR A 134 -19.48 0.00 -0.16
CA TYR A 134 -20.49 -0.86 0.46
C TYR A 134 -19.84 -1.69 1.56
N VAL A 135 -20.54 -1.87 2.67
CA VAL A 135 -20.16 -2.76 3.78
C VAL A 135 -21.33 -3.68 4.08
N ASN A 136 -21.10 -4.98 4.09
CA ASN A 136 -22.13 -6.01 4.31
C ASN A 136 -23.36 -5.81 3.41
N GLY A 137 -23.12 -5.48 2.14
CA GLY A 137 -24.16 -5.24 1.12
C GLY A 137 -24.84 -3.86 1.20
N LYS A 138 -24.62 -3.09 2.26
CA LYS A 138 -25.24 -1.74 2.43
C LYS A 138 -24.31 -0.66 1.89
N LYS A 139 -24.87 0.27 1.12
CA LYS A 139 -24.15 1.47 0.68
C LYS A 139 -23.83 2.34 1.89
N VAL A 140 -22.54 2.71 2.02
CA VAL A 140 -22.06 3.59 3.11
C VAL A 140 -21.92 5.01 2.61
N GLU A 141 -21.15 5.24 1.56
CA GLU A 141 -20.83 6.57 1.06
C GLU A 141 -20.35 6.51 -0.38
N THR A 142 -20.52 7.60 -1.10
CA THR A 142 -19.88 7.85 -2.40
C THR A 142 -18.99 9.07 -2.26
N LEU A 143 -17.71 8.92 -2.58
CA LEU A 143 -16.75 10.02 -2.59
C LEU A 143 -16.38 10.38 -4.03
N LYS A 144 -16.33 11.69 -4.29
CA LYS A 144 -15.69 12.26 -5.49
C LYS A 144 -14.29 12.71 -5.13
N GLY A 145 -13.33 12.48 -6.01
CA GLY A 145 -11.94 12.78 -5.74
C GLY A 145 -11.01 12.35 -6.86
N ASP A 146 -9.74 12.22 -6.53
CA ASP A 146 -8.70 11.82 -7.48
C ASP A 146 -7.67 10.91 -6.82
N LYS A 147 -7.37 9.79 -7.46
CA LYS A 147 -6.33 8.80 -7.14
C LYS A 147 -6.50 8.07 -5.81
N ILE A 148 -6.83 8.75 -4.71
CA ILE A 148 -6.82 8.19 -3.36
C ILE A 148 -8.08 8.58 -2.61
N PHE A 149 -8.93 7.60 -2.32
CA PHE A 149 -10.18 7.77 -1.59
C PHE A 149 -10.04 7.16 -0.18
N ARG A 150 -10.64 7.78 0.84
CA ARG A 150 -10.56 7.31 2.23
C ARG A 150 -11.93 7.38 2.89
N PHE A 151 -12.49 6.22 3.19
CA PHE A 151 -13.76 6.06 3.89
C PHE A 151 -13.49 5.67 5.34
N LYS A 152 -14.20 6.26 6.28
CA LYS A 152 -14.13 5.88 7.69
C LYS A 152 -15.33 5.02 8.04
N ILE A 153 -15.08 3.82 8.58
CA ILE A 153 -16.12 2.90 9.01
C ILE A 153 -15.91 2.45 10.45
N LYS A 154 -17.00 2.02 11.10
CA LYS A 154 -16.96 1.24 12.33
C LYS A 154 -16.86 -0.24 11.92
N LEU A 155 -15.94 -0.98 12.54
CA LEU A 155 -15.81 -2.42 12.27
C LEU A 155 -16.79 -3.22 13.13
N GLU A 156 -17.56 -4.07 12.48
CA GLU A 156 -18.31 -5.18 13.06
C GLU A 156 -17.38 -6.42 13.21
N GLU A 157 -17.88 -7.52 13.72
CA GLU A 157 -17.10 -8.75 13.82
C GLU A 157 -16.59 -9.22 12.45
N GLU A 158 -17.46 -9.20 11.45
CA GLU A 158 -17.09 -9.45 10.05
C GLU A 158 -17.63 -8.34 9.14
N ASN A 159 -16.78 -7.89 8.21
CA ASN A 159 -17.09 -6.80 7.30
C ASN A 159 -16.70 -7.21 5.87
N ASN A 160 -17.69 -7.47 5.05
CA ASN A 160 -17.53 -7.68 3.62
C ASN A 160 -17.52 -6.31 2.94
N ILE A 161 -16.33 -5.88 2.54
CA ILE A 161 -16.09 -4.58 1.90
C ILE A 161 -16.20 -4.76 0.40
N ARG A 162 -16.98 -3.91 -0.26
CA ARG A 162 -17.01 -3.80 -1.72
C ARG A 162 -16.93 -2.33 -2.12
N VAL A 163 -16.09 -2.02 -3.08
CA VAL A 163 -16.00 -0.69 -3.69
C VAL A 163 -16.33 -0.78 -5.18
N VAL A 164 -17.00 0.24 -5.68
CA VAL A 164 -17.43 0.32 -7.08
C VAL A 164 -17.03 1.69 -7.63
N SER A 165 -16.50 1.69 -8.86
CA SER A 165 -16.17 2.90 -9.61
C SER A 165 -16.42 2.64 -11.11
N GLY A 166 -17.45 3.26 -11.69
CA GLY A 166 -17.92 2.92 -13.03
C GLY A 166 -18.30 1.43 -13.15
N ALA A 167 -17.74 0.74 -14.12
CA ALA A 167 -17.92 -0.71 -14.32
C ALA A 167 -16.93 -1.57 -13.51
N ASN A 168 -16.04 -0.94 -12.73
CA ASN A 168 -15.01 -1.65 -11.98
C ASN A 168 -15.43 -1.83 -10.53
N GLU A 169 -15.11 -3.00 -9.96
CA GLU A 169 -15.32 -3.27 -8.54
C GLU A 169 -14.13 -4.01 -7.92
N ASP A 170 -14.00 -3.91 -6.62
CA ASP A 170 -13.03 -4.66 -5.82
C ASP A 170 -13.62 -5.00 -4.46
N THR A 171 -13.20 -6.13 -3.89
CA THR A 171 -13.72 -6.64 -2.63
C THR A 171 -12.61 -6.99 -1.65
N ALA A 172 -12.94 -6.90 -0.36
CA ALA A 172 -12.04 -7.30 0.72
C ALA A 172 -12.85 -7.81 1.92
N LEU A 173 -12.26 -8.69 2.70
CA LEU A 173 -12.79 -9.13 4.00
C LEU A 173 -11.98 -8.49 5.12
N MET A 174 -12.67 -7.94 6.13
CA MET A 174 -12.04 -7.44 7.35
C MET A 174 -12.78 -8.01 8.56
N ARG A 175 -12.03 -8.53 9.53
CA ARG A 175 -12.57 -9.06 10.78
C ARG A 175 -12.05 -8.28 11.96
N ARG A 176 -12.95 -7.91 12.86
CA ARG A 176 -12.55 -7.36 14.15
C ARG A 176 -12.33 -8.51 15.12
N VAL A 177 -11.09 -8.63 15.59
CA VAL A 177 -10.65 -9.65 16.56
C VAL A 177 -10.29 -9.02 17.88
N LYS A 178 -10.26 -9.82 18.95
CA LYS A 178 -9.89 -9.35 20.31
C LYS A 178 -8.38 -9.23 20.46
N GLU A 179 -7.64 -10.17 19.89
CA GLU A 179 -6.19 -10.27 20.01
C GLU A 179 -5.50 -9.96 18.69
N LYS A 180 -4.31 -9.36 18.78
CA LYS A 180 -3.50 -9.01 17.62
C LYS A 180 -2.96 -10.27 16.95
N ASP A 181 -3.15 -10.38 15.66
CA ASP A 181 -2.57 -11.44 14.86
C ASP A 181 -1.05 -11.30 14.79
N GLN A 182 -0.33 -12.25 15.37
CA GLN A 182 1.13 -12.22 15.46
C GLN A 182 1.82 -12.43 14.10
N SER A 183 1.14 -13.00 13.12
CA SER A 183 1.67 -13.18 11.77
C SER A 183 1.92 -11.85 11.03
N TYR A 184 1.29 -10.77 11.49
CA TYR A 184 1.45 -9.43 10.91
C TYR A 184 2.64 -8.65 11.45
N ILE A 185 3.37 -9.20 12.40
CA ILE A 185 4.47 -8.52 13.10
C ILE A 185 5.79 -9.18 12.70
N VAL A 186 6.82 -8.34 12.54
CA VAL A 186 8.18 -8.84 12.33
C VAL A 186 8.55 -9.85 13.42
N PRO A 187 9.00 -11.08 13.09
CA PRO A 187 9.42 -12.07 14.05
C PRO A 187 10.57 -11.56 14.94
N LYS A 188 10.66 -12.07 16.18
CA LYS A 188 11.79 -11.80 17.08
C LYS A 188 13.10 -12.16 16.37
N GLY A 189 14.07 -11.24 16.40
CA GLY A 189 15.37 -11.41 15.72
C GLY A 189 15.37 -11.00 14.23
N GLY A 190 14.22 -10.61 13.67
CA GLY A 190 14.17 -9.99 12.36
C GLY A 190 14.79 -8.59 12.38
N ASN A 191 15.56 -8.28 11.35
CA ASN A 191 16.15 -6.96 11.18
C ASN A 191 15.17 -6.02 10.47
N ASN A 192 14.93 -4.85 11.06
CA ASN A 192 14.04 -3.84 10.51
C ASN A 192 14.77 -2.75 9.70
N MET A 193 16.11 -2.77 9.66
CA MET A 193 16.90 -1.77 8.95
C MET A 193 17.53 -2.33 7.69
N SER A 194 17.48 -1.54 6.61
CA SER A 194 17.99 -1.96 5.30
C SER A 194 19.52 -2.05 5.23
N TRP A 195 20.23 -1.34 6.09
CA TRP A 195 21.69 -1.29 6.14
C TRP A 195 22.12 -1.34 7.59
N GLN A 196 22.53 -2.49 8.05
CA GLN A 196 23.36 -2.61 9.24
C GLN A 196 24.71 -3.15 8.79
N LYS A 197 25.74 -2.37 9.16
CA LYS A 197 27.09 -2.92 9.24
C LYS A 197 27.21 -3.73 10.51
#